data_ebafb6dbed17b35ba2dff3b8710448e4
#
_entry.id   ebafb6dbed17b35ba2dff3b8710448e4
#
_cell.length_a   1.000
_cell.length_b   1.000
_cell.length_c   1.000
_cell.angle_alpha   90.00
_cell.angle_beta   90.00
_cell.angle_gamma   90.00
#
_symmetry.space_group_name_H-M   'P 1'
#
loop_
_entity.id
_entity.type
_entity.pdbx_description
1 polymer ?
#
loop_
_entity_poly.entity_id
_entity_poly.type
_entity_poly.pdbx_seq_one_letter_code
_entity_poly.pdbx_strand_id
1 'polypeptide(L)'
;MEQSYVILKDVRKTYHMGEVSINAADGVNFEIKKGEFVVIVGPSGAGKTTILNILGGMDTVTSGEVIVDGVHIESFKNRQLTKYRREDIGFIFQFYNLVPNLTAKENVELALQICKNPRDAETVLKEVGLGERLNNFPSQLSGGEQQRVSIARALAKNPKMLLCDEPTGALDYVTGKQ
;
A
#
# COMPACT_ATOMS: atom_id res chain seq x y z
N MET A 1 1.74 -28.86 -0.52
CA MET A 1 2.60 -27.78 -1.05
C MET A 1 1.90 -26.49 -0.70
N GLU A 2 2.55 -25.59 0.05
CA GLU A 2 2.00 -24.27 0.34
C GLU A 2 1.87 -23.50 -0.98
N GLN A 3 0.67 -23.06 -1.29
CA GLN A 3 0.37 -22.35 -2.52
C GLN A 3 0.91 -20.92 -2.42
N SER A 4 1.67 -20.46 -3.44
CA SER A 4 2.14 -19.08 -3.54
C SER A 4 0.95 -18.12 -3.60
N TYR A 5 0.98 -17.08 -2.77
CA TYR A 5 -0.07 -16.07 -2.69
C TYR A 5 0.10 -14.99 -3.76
N VAL A 6 1.36 -14.57 -3.98
CA VAL A 6 1.75 -13.64 -5.05
C VAL A 6 2.74 -14.34 -5.96
N ILE A 7 2.55 -14.21 -7.27
CA ILE A 7 3.48 -14.70 -8.29
C ILE A 7 3.64 -13.62 -9.37
N LEU A 8 4.88 -13.22 -9.61
CA LEU A 8 5.26 -12.41 -10.77
C LEU A 8 6.08 -13.26 -11.74
N LYS A 9 5.72 -13.23 -13.03
CA LYS A 9 6.44 -13.94 -14.10
C LYS A 9 6.75 -13.00 -15.25
N ASP A 10 8.04 -12.78 -15.50
CA ASP A 10 8.58 -11.91 -16.54
C ASP A 10 7.87 -10.54 -16.62
N VAL A 11 7.61 -9.95 -15.44
CA VAL A 11 6.89 -8.70 -15.34
C VAL A 11 7.74 -7.55 -15.85
N ARG A 12 7.22 -6.83 -16.83
CA ARG A 12 7.84 -5.64 -17.43
C ARG A 12 6.92 -4.44 -17.33
N LYS A 13 7.51 -3.31 -17.05
CA LYS A 13 6.83 -2.01 -17.09
C LYS A 13 7.70 -0.97 -17.77
N THR A 14 7.19 -0.46 -18.88
CA THR A 14 7.83 0.63 -19.62
C THR A 14 6.92 1.83 -19.61
N TYR A 15 7.46 2.98 -19.22
CA TYR A 15 6.79 4.28 -19.34
C TYR A 15 7.31 5.01 -20.59
N HIS A 16 6.39 5.55 -21.39
CA HIS A 16 6.72 6.35 -22.56
C HIS A 16 6.47 7.83 -22.25
N MET A 17 7.53 8.64 -22.38
CA MET A 17 7.50 10.10 -22.17
C MET A 17 7.98 10.79 -23.45
N GLY A 18 7.08 10.97 -24.42
CA GLY A 18 7.44 11.44 -25.76
C GLY A 18 8.33 10.41 -26.46
N GLU A 19 9.55 10.82 -26.86
CA GLU A 19 10.53 9.95 -27.52
C GLU A 19 11.35 9.08 -26.53
N VAL A 20 11.24 9.35 -25.22
CA VAL A 20 12.00 8.62 -24.19
C VAL A 20 11.16 7.49 -23.64
N SER A 21 11.75 6.28 -23.55
CA SER A 21 11.16 5.12 -22.91
C SER A 21 11.99 4.72 -21.70
N ILE A 22 11.36 4.55 -20.54
CA ILE A 22 11.99 4.15 -19.29
C ILE A 22 11.44 2.79 -18.89
N ASN A 23 12.32 1.78 -18.80
CA ASN A 23 11.98 0.46 -18.27
C ASN A 23 12.07 0.50 -16.74
N ALA A 24 10.94 0.68 -16.08
CA ALA A 24 10.87 0.75 -14.62
C ALA A 24 10.86 -0.65 -13.97
N ALA A 25 10.44 -1.67 -14.69
CA ALA A 25 10.61 -3.08 -14.34
C ALA A 25 10.97 -3.85 -15.61
N ASP A 26 11.95 -4.75 -15.55
CA ASP A 26 12.44 -5.49 -16.71
C ASP A 26 12.67 -6.96 -16.35
N GLY A 27 11.67 -7.80 -16.64
CA GLY A 27 11.73 -9.24 -16.44
C GLY A 27 11.72 -9.67 -14.96
N VAL A 28 10.92 -9.01 -14.12
CA VAL A 28 10.84 -9.30 -12.69
C VAL A 28 10.12 -10.62 -12.43
N ASN A 29 10.78 -11.50 -11.66
CA ASN A 29 10.27 -12.82 -11.29
C ASN A 29 10.44 -13.04 -9.79
N PHE A 30 9.37 -13.29 -9.06
CA PHE A 30 9.39 -13.78 -7.68
C PHE A 30 8.06 -14.38 -7.26
N GLU A 31 8.07 -15.08 -6.16
CA GLU A 31 6.89 -15.63 -5.50
C GLU A 31 6.89 -15.29 -4.01
N ILE A 32 5.71 -15.06 -3.45
CA ILE A 32 5.49 -14.79 -2.03
C ILE A 32 4.41 -15.74 -1.53
N LYS A 33 4.65 -16.41 -0.42
CA LYS A 33 3.67 -17.28 0.22
C LYS A 33 2.70 -16.47 1.07
N LYS A 34 1.56 -17.06 1.36
CA LYS A 34 0.58 -16.44 2.27
C LYS A 34 1.16 -16.27 3.67
N GLY A 35 1.04 -15.07 4.23
CA GLY A 35 1.53 -14.72 5.57
C GLY A 35 3.03 -14.41 5.64
N GLU A 36 3.74 -14.39 4.51
CA GLU A 36 5.14 -13.95 4.51
C GLU A 36 5.26 -12.44 4.69
N PHE A 37 6.32 -12.03 5.41
CA PHE A 37 6.83 -10.67 5.45
C PHE A 37 8.01 -10.57 4.49
N VAL A 38 7.87 -9.72 3.47
CA VAL A 38 8.85 -9.58 2.39
C VAL A 38 9.35 -8.15 2.31
N VAL A 39 10.67 -7.97 2.15
CA VAL A 39 11.30 -6.68 1.94
C VAL A 39 11.93 -6.63 0.56
N ILE A 40 11.50 -5.67 -0.27
CA ILE A 40 12.08 -5.40 -1.59
C ILE A 40 13.17 -4.33 -1.41
N VAL A 41 14.42 -4.70 -1.64
CA VAL A 41 15.58 -3.81 -1.50
C VAL A 41 16.20 -3.48 -2.86
N GLY A 42 16.75 -2.29 -2.98
CA GLY A 42 17.42 -1.84 -4.20
C GLY A 42 17.70 -0.33 -4.16
N PRO A 43 18.55 0.18 -5.04
CA PRO A 43 18.85 1.61 -5.13
C PRO A 43 17.61 2.44 -5.50
N SER A 44 17.71 3.76 -5.35
CA SER A 44 16.67 4.66 -5.84
C SER A 44 16.51 4.49 -7.36
N GLY A 45 15.27 4.49 -7.85
CA GLY A 45 14.98 4.27 -9.26
C GLY A 45 14.98 2.78 -9.70
N ALA A 46 15.24 1.82 -8.81
CA ALA A 46 15.22 0.38 -9.14
C ALA A 46 13.84 -0.21 -9.41
N GLY A 47 12.78 0.60 -9.47
CA GLY A 47 11.42 0.13 -9.78
C GLY A 47 10.65 -0.45 -8.59
N LYS A 48 11.13 -0.31 -7.34
CA LYS A 48 10.45 -0.82 -6.13
C LYS A 48 9.01 -0.31 -6.02
N THR A 49 8.83 1.01 -6.06
CA THR A 49 7.51 1.65 -6.04
C THR A 49 6.63 1.21 -7.22
N THR A 50 7.24 1.01 -8.41
CA THR A 50 6.51 0.50 -9.59
C THR A 50 5.93 -0.88 -9.34
N ILE A 51 6.72 -1.80 -8.77
CA ILE A 51 6.24 -3.15 -8.42
C ILE A 51 5.15 -3.08 -7.36
N LEU A 52 5.31 -2.25 -6.31
CA LEU A 52 4.26 -2.07 -5.29
C LEU A 52 2.97 -1.50 -5.90
N ASN A 53 3.08 -0.53 -6.82
CA ASN A 53 1.91 0.04 -7.51
C ASN A 53 1.21 -0.99 -8.39
N ILE A 54 1.94 -1.86 -9.09
CA ILE A 54 1.37 -2.96 -9.88
C ILE A 54 0.65 -3.95 -8.96
N LEU A 55 1.31 -4.42 -7.88
CA LEU A 55 0.70 -5.31 -6.90
C LEU A 55 -0.52 -4.69 -6.21
N GLY A 56 -0.48 -3.39 -5.96
CA GLY A 56 -1.60 -2.62 -5.41
C GLY A 56 -2.72 -2.32 -6.41
N GLY A 57 -2.55 -2.68 -7.68
CA GLY A 57 -3.53 -2.37 -8.74
C GLY A 57 -3.69 -0.88 -9.03
N MET A 58 -2.68 -0.06 -8.70
CA MET A 58 -2.62 1.37 -9.02
C MET A 58 -1.99 1.63 -10.38
N ASP A 59 -1.19 0.67 -10.85
CA ASP A 59 -0.61 0.67 -12.20
C ASP A 59 -0.80 -0.71 -12.85
N THR A 60 -0.56 -0.78 -14.17
CA THR A 60 -0.68 -2.00 -14.97
C THR A 60 0.67 -2.37 -15.55
N VAL A 61 0.90 -3.65 -15.82
CA VAL A 61 2.11 -4.12 -16.50
C VAL A 61 2.08 -3.75 -17.99
N THR A 62 3.27 -3.66 -18.61
CA THR A 62 3.40 -3.63 -20.07
C THR A 62 3.34 -5.05 -20.63
N SER A 63 3.94 -6.02 -19.92
CA SER A 63 3.87 -7.46 -20.24
C SER A 63 4.22 -8.29 -19.00
N GLY A 64 4.00 -9.60 -19.09
CA GLY A 64 4.19 -10.54 -17.99
C GLY A 64 2.92 -10.84 -17.22
N GLU A 65 3.02 -11.73 -16.24
CA GLU A 65 1.89 -12.20 -15.43
C GLU A 65 2.03 -11.74 -13.98
N VAL A 66 0.92 -11.29 -13.39
CA VAL A 66 0.81 -10.93 -11.96
C VAL A 66 -0.37 -11.67 -11.36
N ILE A 67 -0.08 -12.70 -10.59
CA ILE A 67 -1.08 -13.56 -9.97
C ILE A 67 -1.13 -13.28 -8.48
N VAL A 68 -2.32 -12.96 -7.96
CA VAL A 68 -2.55 -12.75 -6.52
C VAL A 68 -3.73 -13.63 -6.09
N ASP A 69 -3.52 -14.48 -5.08
CA ASP A 69 -4.53 -15.41 -4.57
C ASP A 69 -5.12 -16.29 -5.71
N GLY A 70 -4.28 -16.72 -6.66
CA GLY A 70 -4.68 -17.50 -7.83
C GLY A 70 -5.38 -16.71 -8.94
N VAL A 71 -5.49 -15.39 -8.83
CA VAL A 71 -6.18 -14.54 -9.81
C VAL A 71 -5.20 -13.68 -10.58
N HIS A 72 -5.32 -13.64 -11.91
CA HIS A 72 -4.53 -12.85 -12.84
C HIS A 72 -4.98 -11.38 -12.81
N ILE A 73 -4.32 -10.55 -12.00
CA ILE A 73 -4.70 -9.13 -11.81
C ILE A 73 -4.24 -8.24 -12.98
N GLU A 74 -3.23 -8.65 -13.76
CA GLU A 74 -2.81 -7.93 -14.97
C GLU A 74 -3.92 -7.85 -16.02
N SER A 75 -4.87 -8.78 -16.01
CA SER A 75 -6.03 -8.81 -16.93
C SER A 75 -7.20 -7.93 -16.46
N PHE A 76 -7.12 -7.35 -15.26
CA PHE A 76 -8.21 -6.58 -14.66
C PHE A 76 -8.49 -5.28 -15.40
N LYS A 77 -9.77 -5.01 -15.65
CA LYS A 77 -10.25 -3.71 -16.10
C LYS A 77 -10.32 -2.72 -14.92
N ASN A 78 -10.38 -1.42 -15.19
CA ASN A 78 -10.39 -0.36 -14.17
C ASN A 78 -11.40 -0.60 -13.02
N ARG A 79 -12.59 -1.10 -13.33
CA ARG A 79 -13.61 -1.42 -12.32
C ARG A 79 -13.19 -2.55 -11.39
N GLN A 80 -12.50 -3.56 -11.92
CA GLN A 80 -11.99 -4.70 -11.15
C GLN A 80 -10.80 -4.28 -10.29
N LEU A 81 -9.87 -3.47 -10.84
CA LEU A 81 -8.76 -2.88 -10.08
C LEU A 81 -9.27 -1.99 -8.94
N THR A 82 -10.32 -1.19 -9.18
CA THR A 82 -10.93 -0.38 -8.12
C THR A 82 -11.53 -1.24 -7.00
N LYS A 83 -12.19 -2.35 -7.35
CA LYS A 83 -12.72 -3.30 -6.35
C LYS A 83 -11.58 -3.97 -5.59
N TYR A 84 -10.53 -4.44 -6.29
CA TYR A 84 -9.35 -5.06 -5.70
C TYR A 84 -8.67 -4.13 -4.69
N ARG A 85 -8.36 -2.89 -5.07
CA ARG A 85 -7.79 -1.88 -4.15
C ARG A 85 -8.66 -1.64 -2.93
N ARG A 86 -9.98 -1.61 -3.13
CA ARG A 86 -10.93 -1.34 -2.06
C ARG A 86 -11.00 -2.49 -1.05
N GLU A 87 -11.05 -3.74 -1.52
CA GLU A 87 -11.38 -4.90 -0.70
C GLU A 87 -10.14 -5.65 -0.20
N ASP A 88 -9.09 -5.75 -1.02
CA ASP A 88 -7.98 -6.66 -0.77
C ASP A 88 -6.67 -5.97 -0.37
N ILE A 89 -6.50 -4.67 -0.69
CA ILE A 89 -5.22 -3.97 -0.52
C ILE A 89 -5.29 -2.88 0.55
N GLY A 90 -4.35 -2.93 1.51
CA GLY A 90 -3.97 -1.80 2.35
C GLY A 90 -2.67 -1.19 1.81
N PHE A 91 -2.62 0.12 1.60
CA PHE A 91 -1.42 0.79 1.12
C PHE A 91 -0.95 1.85 2.11
N ILE A 92 0.33 1.79 2.48
CA ILE A 92 1.01 2.78 3.31
C ILE A 92 2.04 3.46 2.42
N PHE A 93 1.87 4.76 2.22
CA PHE A 93 2.73 5.59 1.38
C PHE A 93 3.85 6.24 2.19
N GLN A 94 4.90 6.64 1.50
CA GLN A 94 6.00 7.43 2.06
C GLN A 94 5.50 8.76 2.67
N PHE A 95 4.55 9.42 2.02
CA PHE A 95 3.85 10.59 2.54
C PHE A 95 2.51 10.16 3.15
N TYR A 96 2.13 10.74 4.26
CA TYR A 96 0.97 10.33 5.07
C TYR A 96 -0.36 10.42 4.32
N ASN A 97 -0.48 11.35 3.35
CA ASN A 97 -1.68 11.57 2.53
C ASN A 97 -2.96 11.69 3.38
N LEU A 98 -2.85 12.38 4.51
CA LEU A 98 -3.99 12.68 5.36
C LEU A 98 -4.75 13.89 4.84
N VAL A 99 -6.08 13.86 4.99
CA VAL A 99 -6.94 15.01 4.69
C VAL A 99 -6.80 16.01 5.84
N PRO A 100 -6.27 17.24 5.60
CA PRO A 100 -5.89 18.15 6.68
C PRO A 100 -7.06 18.66 7.52
N ASN A 101 -8.27 18.68 6.96
CA ASN A 101 -9.50 19.16 7.61
C ASN A 101 -10.29 18.05 8.32
N LEU A 102 -9.76 16.84 8.39
CA LEU A 102 -10.34 15.71 9.10
C LEU A 102 -9.44 15.34 10.27
N THR A 103 -10.05 14.94 11.36
CA THR A 103 -9.36 14.40 12.54
C THR A 103 -8.68 13.05 12.22
N ALA A 104 -7.85 12.55 13.13
CA ALA A 104 -7.23 11.23 12.98
C ALA A 104 -8.28 10.13 12.76
N LYS A 105 -9.34 10.14 13.56
CA LYS A 105 -10.45 9.18 13.44
C LYS A 105 -11.18 9.32 12.10
N GLU A 106 -11.55 10.52 11.71
CA GLU A 106 -12.26 10.78 10.44
C GLU A 106 -11.40 10.42 9.21
N ASN A 107 -10.08 10.61 9.27
CA ASN A 107 -9.17 10.18 8.20
C ASN A 107 -9.18 8.66 8.00
N VAL A 108 -9.34 7.88 9.07
CA VAL A 108 -9.50 6.43 9.00
C VAL A 108 -10.90 6.08 8.51
N GLU A 109 -11.95 6.64 9.12
CA GLU A 109 -13.36 6.37 8.79
C GLU A 109 -13.68 6.66 7.31
N LEU A 110 -13.10 7.72 6.73
CA LEU A 110 -13.28 8.05 5.32
C LEU A 110 -12.91 6.88 4.41
N ALA A 111 -11.80 6.18 4.69
CA ALA A 111 -11.37 5.03 3.91
C ALA A 111 -12.28 3.81 4.10
N LEU A 112 -12.97 3.71 5.23
CA LEU A 112 -13.82 2.58 5.58
C LEU A 112 -15.21 2.64 4.94
N GLN A 113 -15.68 3.82 4.55
CA GLN A 113 -17.01 4.02 3.96
C GLN A 113 -17.28 3.15 2.72
N ILE A 114 -16.23 2.78 2.01
CA ILE A 114 -16.32 1.97 0.78
C ILE A 114 -15.97 0.49 1.01
N CYS A 115 -15.56 0.10 2.22
CA CYS A 115 -15.13 -1.26 2.55
C CYS A 115 -16.31 -2.13 2.98
N LYS A 116 -16.26 -3.45 2.70
CA LYS A 116 -17.33 -4.38 3.06
C LYS A 116 -17.29 -4.80 4.53
N ASN A 117 -16.10 -5.14 5.02
CA ASN A 117 -15.90 -5.66 6.37
C ASN A 117 -14.76 -4.91 7.07
N PRO A 118 -14.90 -3.59 7.28
CA PRO A 118 -13.87 -2.81 7.94
C PRO A 118 -13.81 -3.15 9.43
N ARG A 119 -12.63 -2.93 10.02
CA ARG A 119 -12.44 -2.90 11.47
C ARG A 119 -12.89 -1.55 12.01
N ASP A 120 -13.21 -1.49 13.28
CA ASP A 120 -13.55 -0.22 13.93
C ASP A 120 -12.33 0.74 13.97
N ALA A 121 -12.54 1.98 13.51
CA ALA A 121 -11.48 2.97 13.37
C ALA A 121 -10.82 3.33 14.70
N GLU A 122 -11.62 3.48 15.75
CA GLU A 122 -11.13 3.85 17.09
C GLU A 122 -10.29 2.71 17.68
N THR A 123 -10.74 1.47 17.53
CA THR A 123 -9.99 0.28 17.97
C THR A 123 -8.63 0.21 17.31
N VAL A 124 -8.56 0.37 15.98
CA VAL A 124 -7.30 0.31 15.25
C VAL A 124 -6.38 1.49 15.61
N LEU A 125 -6.92 2.69 15.81
CA LEU A 125 -6.13 3.83 16.27
C LEU A 125 -5.55 3.62 17.67
N LYS A 126 -6.29 2.97 18.58
CA LYS A 126 -5.76 2.58 19.90
C LYS A 126 -4.64 1.55 19.78
N GLU A 127 -4.77 0.57 18.88
CA GLU A 127 -3.73 -0.45 18.63
C GLU A 127 -2.40 0.16 18.16
N VAL A 128 -2.46 1.25 17.38
CA VAL A 128 -1.25 1.97 16.94
C VAL A 128 -0.81 3.08 17.92
N GLY A 129 -1.36 3.10 19.15
CA GLY A 129 -0.97 4.03 20.20
C GLY A 129 -1.49 5.46 20.05
N LEU A 130 -2.64 5.63 19.37
CA LEU A 130 -3.25 6.94 19.13
C LEU A 130 -4.61 7.13 19.83
N GLY A 131 -4.90 6.37 20.89
CA GLY A 131 -6.16 6.44 21.62
C GLY A 131 -6.50 7.83 22.14
N GLU A 132 -5.48 8.60 22.58
CA GLU A 132 -5.63 9.97 23.10
C GLU A 132 -5.61 11.04 21.98
N ARG A 133 -5.47 10.63 20.71
CA ARG A 133 -5.31 11.51 19.56
C ARG A 133 -6.44 11.43 18.55
N LEU A 134 -7.52 10.72 18.85
CA LEU A 134 -8.64 10.44 17.92
C LEU A 134 -9.20 11.71 17.27
N ASN A 135 -9.34 12.78 18.05
CA ASN A 135 -9.95 14.04 17.63
C ASN A 135 -8.92 15.11 17.22
N ASN A 136 -7.65 14.77 17.14
CA ASN A 136 -6.61 15.70 16.69
C ASN A 136 -6.59 15.78 15.17
N PHE A 137 -6.42 17.00 14.64
CA PHE A 137 -6.18 17.22 13.20
C PHE A 137 -4.72 16.91 12.85
N PRO A 138 -4.38 16.62 11.60
CA PRO A 138 -3.01 16.35 11.17
C PRO A 138 -2.00 17.42 11.58
N SER A 139 -2.39 18.70 11.58
CA SER A 139 -1.55 19.82 12.04
C SER A 139 -1.19 19.80 13.52
N GLN A 140 -1.91 19.00 14.31
CA GLN A 140 -1.72 18.83 15.76
C GLN A 140 -0.95 17.55 16.10
N LEU A 141 -0.55 16.78 15.08
CA LEU A 141 0.12 15.50 15.19
C LEU A 141 1.58 15.63 14.74
N SER A 142 2.49 14.96 15.44
CA SER A 142 3.87 14.78 14.99
C SER A 142 3.91 13.94 13.69
N GLY A 143 5.03 13.98 12.95
CA GLY A 143 5.20 13.17 11.76
C GLY A 143 4.99 11.67 12.01
N GLY A 144 5.51 11.16 13.13
CA GLY A 144 5.30 9.76 13.53
C GLY A 144 3.84 9.45 13.89
N GLU A 145 3.12 10.39 14.53
CA GLU A 145 1.68 10.21 14.77
C GLU A 145 0.88 10.22 13.47
N GLN A 146 1.19 11.12 12.54
CA GLN A 146 0.56 11.17 11.22
C GLN A 146 0.81 9.86 10.45
N GLN A 147 2.02 9.30 10.51
CA GLN A 147 2.33 8.02 9.92
C GLN A 147 1.52 6.90 10.56
N ARG A 148 1.38 6.87 11.89
CA ARG A 148 0.53 5.88 12.57
C ARG A 148 -0.95 6.02 12.19
N VAL A 149 -1.47 7.23 11.94
CA VAL A 149 -2.82 7.41 11.37
C VAL A 149 -2.91 6.79 9.97
N SER A 150 -1.89 6.99 9.12
CA SER A 150 -1.83 6.39 7.78
C SER A 150 -1.80 4.84 7.85
N ILE A 151 -1.03 4.29 8.79
CA ILE A 151 -0.99 2.84 9.07
C ILE A 151 -2.36 2.35 9.54
N ALA A 152 -2.98 3.03 10.51
CA ALA A 152 -4.30 2.68 11.01
C ALA A 152 -5.35 2.68 9.90
N ARG A 153 -5.32 3.69 9.01
CA ARG A 153 -6.19 3.78 7.84
C ARG A 153 -6.05 2.56 6.91
N ALA A 154 -4.83 2.08 6.69
CA ALA A 154 -4.58 0.91 5.87
C ALA A 154 -5.05 -0.38 6.56
N LEU A 155 -4.76 -0.56 7.85
CA LEU A 155 -5.11 -1.75 8.65
C LEU A 155 -6.62 -1.85 8.90
N ALA A 156 -7.31 -0.72 9.13
CA ALA A 156 -8.73 -0.69 9.42
C ALA A 156 -9.59 -1.18 8.24
N LYS A 157 -9.08 -1.13 7.01
CA LYS A 157 -9.72 -1.74 5.82
C LYS A 157 -9.83 -3.26 5.94
N ASN A 158 -9.08 -3.89 6.84
CA ASN A 158 -8.94 -5.35 6.98
C ASN A 158 -8.44 -6.03 5.68
N PRO A 159 -7.32 -5.54 5.10
CA PRO A 159 -6.85 -5.99 3.80
C PRO A 159 -6.26 -7.41 3.86
N LYS A 160 -6.26 -8.10 2.71
CA LYS A 160 -5.56 -9.39 2.55
C LYS A 160 -4.05 -9.21 2.36
N MET A 161 -3.63 -8.07 1.77
CA MET A 161 -2.23 -7.71 1.54
C MET A 161 -1.97 -6.26 1.94
N LEU A 162 -0.91 -6.05 2.71
CA LEU A 162 -0.42 -4.73 3.10
C LEU A 162 0.82 -4.40 2.29
N LEU A 163 0.80 -3.29 1.58
CA LEU A 163 1.91 -2.78 0.79
C LEU A 163 2.45 -1.51 1.44
N CYS A 164 3.76 -1.46 1.67
CA CYS A 164 4.43 -0.34 2.32
C CYS A 164 5.52 0.21 1.39
N ASP A 165 5.36 1.45 0.94
CA ASP A 165 6.36 2.14 0.13
C ASP A 165 7.12 3.12 1.01
N GLU A 166 8.33 2.75 1.42
CA GLU A 166 9.23 3.53 2.29
C GLU A 166 8.53 4.14 3.53
N PRO A 167 7.85 3.34 4.37
CA PRO A 167 6.95 3.85 5.43
C PRO A 167 7.66 4.69 6.50
N THR A 168 8.98 4.64 6.57
CA THR A 168 9.81 5.43 7.49
C THR A 168 10.58 6.55 6.80
N GLY A 169 10.48 6.66 5.47
CA GLY A 169 11.28 7.60 4.67
C GLY A 169 11.04 9.08 4.99
N ALA A 170 9.88 9.43 5.54
CA ALA A 170 9.54 10.78 5.98
C ALA A 170 9.76 11.02 7.48
N LEU A 171 10.26 10.02 8.22
CA LEU A 171 10.50 10.10 9.66
C LEU A 171 11.98 10.36 9.97
N ASP A 172 12.25 11.06 11.09
CA ASP A 172 13.59 11.08 11.64
C ASP A 172 14.02 9.70 12.17
N TYR A 173 15.33 9.52 12.33
CA TYR A 173 15.92 8.22 12.70
C TYR A 173 15.38 7.62 14.02
N VAL A 174 15.04 8.47 14.99
CA VAL A 174 14.55 8.01 16.31
C VAL A 174 13.11 7.53 16.18
N THR A 175 12.27 8.33 15.52
CA THR A 175 10.84 8.00 15.28
C THR A 175 10.66 6.80 14.36
N GLY A 176 11.55 6.64 13.37
CA GLY A 176 11.50 5.51 12.42
C GLY A 176 11.85 4.16 13.04
N LYS A 177 12.41 4.14 14.27
CA LYS A 177 12.74 2.91 15.00
C LYS A 177 11.63 2.42 15.96
N GLN A 178 10.64 3.24 16.25
CA GLN A 178 9.48 2.88 17.06
C GLN A 178 8.43 2.15 16.22
#